data_67e915ee464c88568dc7d703ce898ce7
#
_entry.id   67e915ee464c88568dc7d703ce898ce7
#
_cell.length_a   1.000
_cell.length_b   1.000
_cell.length_c   1.000
_cell.angle_alpha   90.00
_cell.angle_beta   90.00
_cell.angle_gamma   90.00
#
_symmetry.space_group_name_H-M   'P 1'
#
loop_
_entity.id
_entity.type
_entity.pdbx_description
1 polymer ?
#
loop_
_entity_poly.entity_id
_entity_poly.type
_entity_poly.pdbx_seq_one_letter_code
_entity_poly.pdbx_strand_id
1 'polypeptide(L)'
;MTESQKNWAGYGVLLLIGAVLDFIVGAYPANLPVWMPWEFNWPEYLAVTLSLAWFFRGLKKLPRDQHPALWRKISFVAGVLSFWIVLQTHIDYFAQHMFFVHRWAHFVLHHAGAFLIALGMSGKVLWAGMPDFLKPPLQSRPVTATMNFLQHPAVAPILFVALLYFWLIPQLHTVVMLSRPLYSIMNWTMAINGIMFWALVLDSRAKPPARLSHLMRALMILVIELPQMVLGAILSLTETDFYPVYDICGRVIPMTALNDLHYGGLIIWLPGTLTSFAAMIVVLVTMRLNEEKAERERAGGT
;
A
#
# COMPACT_ATOMS: atom_id res chain seq x y z
N MET A 1 -33.35 3.11 16.39
CA MET A 1 -32.62 2.95 15.11
C MET A 1 -32.19 1.51 14.98
N THR A 2 -32.53 0.84 13.89
CA THR A 2 -32.04 -0.49 13.55
C THR A 2 -30.54 -0.43 13.26
N GLU A 3 -29.85 -1.58 13.30
CA GLU A 3 -28.41 -1.65 12.96
C GLU A 3 -28.12 -1.15 11.54
N SER A 4 -29.03 -1.43 10.60
CA SER A 4 -28.97 -0.89 9.23
C SER A 4 -29.01 0.64 9.22
N GLN A 5 -29.94 1.27 9.94
CA GLN A 5 -30.07 2.72 10.01
C GLN A 5 -28.82 3.38 10.64
N LYS A 6 -28.23 2.79 11.67
CA LYS A 6 -26.97 3.27 12.27
C LYS A 6 -25.80 3.23 11.28
N ASN A 7 -25.73 2.19 10.44
CA ASN A 7 -24.70 2.05 9.43
C ASN A 7 -24.83 3.11 8.32
N TRP A 8 -26.04 3.36 7.82
CA TRP A 8 -26.28 4.40 6.82
C TRP A 8 -26.01 5.80 7.37
N ALA A 9 -26.39 6.07 8.62
CA ALA A 9 -26.03 7.31 9.30
C ALA A 9 -24.50 7.49 9.40
N GLY A 10 -23.74 6.43 9.70
CA GLY A 10 -22.28 6.48 9.72
C GLY A 10 -21.67 6.82 8.35
N TYR A 11 -22.16 6.23 7.27
CA TYR A 11 -21.71 6.59 5.91
C TYR A 11 -22.10 8.02 5.55
N GLY A 12 -23.30 8.48 5.93
CA GLY A 12 -23.71 9.87 5.75
C GLY A 12 -22.77 10.85 6.45
N VAL A 13 -22.33 10.54 7.68
CA VAL A 13 -21.34 11.35 8.42
C VAL A 13 -20.01 11.37 7.70
N LEU A 14 -19.50 10.22 7.21
CA LEU A 14 -18.25 10.19 6.45
C LEU A 14 -18.33 11.05 5.18
N LEU A 15 -19.43 10.96 4.44
CA LEU A 15 -19.62 11.78 3.24
C LEU A 15 -19.72 13.27 3.58
N LEU A 16 -20.39 13.63 4.68
CA LEU A 16 -20.48 15.01 5.14
C LEU A 16 -19.10 15.56 5.55
N ILE A 17 -18.32 14.80 6.29
CA ILE A 17 -16.95 15.18 6.66
C ILE A 17 -16.10 15.36 5.38
N GLY A 18 -16.20 14.46 4.41
CA GLY A 18 -15.49 14.58 3.14
C GLY A 18 -15.90 15.84 2.37
N ALA A 19 -17.20 16.14 2.29
CA ALA A 19 -17.69 17.34 1.64
C ALA A 19 -17.24 18.64 2.33
N VAL A 20 -17.19 18.65 3.66
CA VAL A 20 -16.67 19.79 4.43
C VAL A 20 -15.16 19.96 4.19
N LEU A 21 -14.40 18.87 4.17
CA LEU A 21 -12.96 18.92 3.89
C LEU A 21 -12.71 19.42 2.45
N ASP A 22 -13.43 18.89 1.47
CA ASP A 22 -13.32 19.30 0.07
C ASP A 22 -13.63 20.80 -0.10
N PHE A 23 -14.69 21.27 0.55
CA PHE A 23 -15.05 22.69 0.57
C PHE A 23 -13.96 23.56 1.21
N ILE A 24 -13.42 23.14 2.37
CA ILE A 24 -12.37 23.90 3.09
C ILE A 24 -11.10 23.97 2.24
N VAL A 25 -10.68 22.86 1.65
CA VAL A 25 -9.51 22.78 0.77
C VAL A 25 -9.67 23.68 -0.47
N GLY A 26 -10.88 23.67 -1.09
CA GLY A 26 -11.14 24.50 -2.24
C GLY A 26 -11.28 26.01 -1.92
N ALA A 27 -11.81 26.34 -0.73
CA ALA A 27 -12.05 27.75 -0.34
C ALA A 27 -10.81 28.43 0.27
N TYR A 28 -9.94 27.69 0.96
CA TYR A 28 -8.84 28.25 1.77
C TYR A 28 -7.48 27.53 1.58
N PRO A 29 -7.04 27.21 0.35
CA PRO A 29 -5.88 26.37 0.12
C PRO A 29 -4.59 26.93 0.74
N ALA A 30 -4.39 28.25 0.75
CA ALA A 30 -3.19 28.89 1.25
C ALA A 30 -3.07 28.91 2.79
N ASN A 31 -4.13 28.62 3.52
CA ASN A 31 -4.19 28.77 4.98
C ASN A 31 -4.25 27.42 5.71
N LEU A 32 -4.13 26.31 4.97
CA LEU A 32 -4.26 24.99 5.55
C LEU A 32 -2.95 24.52 6.20
N PRO A 33 -3.02 23.89 7.38
CA PRO A 33 -1.84 23.30 8.01
C PRO A 33 -1.34 22.10 7.22
N VAL A 34 -0.04 21.79 7.32
CA VAL A 34 0.67 20.76 6.54
C VAL A 34 0.05 19.35 6.66
N TRP A 35 -0.65 19.08 7.75
CA TRP A 35 -1.33 17.79 7.97
C TRP A 35 -2.72 17.69 7.31
N MET A 36 -3.27 18.80 6.81
CA MET A 36 -4.51 18.80 6.02
C MET A 36 -4.22 18.52 4.54
N PRO A 37 -5.24 18.13 3.76
CA PRO A 37 -5.07 17.92 2.34
C PRO A 37 -4.59 19.19 1.62
N TRP A 38 -3.59 19.03 0.77
CA TRP A 38 -3.21 20.02 -0.23
C TRP A 38 -4.27 20.10 -1.33
N GLU A 39 -4.71 18.93 -1.79
CA GLU A 39 -5.74 18.74 -2.78
C GLU A 39 -6.63 17.59 -2.32
N PHE A 40 -7.94 17.83 -2.23
CA PHE A 40 -8.86 16.80 -1.76
C PHE A 40 -9.17 15.80 -2.88
N ASN A 41 -8.93 14.52 -2.61
CA ASN A 41 -9.19 13.42 -3.54
C ASN A 41 -10.23 12.45 -2.94
N TRP A 42 -11.46 12.48 -3.50
CA TRP A 42 -12.56 11.65 -3.03
C TRP A 42 -12.29 10.14 -3.04
N PRO A 43 -11.77 9.54 -4.14
CA PRO A 43 -11.41 8.13 -4.16
C PRO A 43 -10.46 7.73 -3.03
N GLU A 44 -9.41 8.49 -2.78
CA GLU A 44 -8.43 8.22 -1.74
C GLU A 44 -9.01 8.41 -0.35
N TYR A 45 -9.77 9.49 -0.13
CA TYR A 45 -10.50 9.71 1.11
C TYR A 45 -11.43 8.54 1.44
N LEU A 46 -12.23 8.10 0.47
CA LEU A 46 -13.16 7.00 0.66
C LEU A 46 -12.44 5.67 0.89
N ALA A 47 -11.34 5.39 0.17
CA ALA A 47 -10.58 4.17 0.38
C ALA A 47 -10.04 4.06 1.80
N VAL A 48 -9.45 5.13 2.33
CA VAL A 48 -8.91 5.15 3.70
C VAL A 48 -10.03 5.07 4.73
N THR A 49 -11.02 5.96 4.64
CA THR A 49 -12.07 6.05 5.66
C THR A 49 -12.98 4.82 5.67
N LEU A 50 -13.35 4.27 4.51
CA LEU A 50 -14.13 3.04 4.44
C LEU A 50 -13.33 1.81 4.89
N SER A 51 -12.04 1.73 4.60
CA SER A 51 -11.19 0.65 5.11
C SER A 51 -11.18 0.64 6.63
N LEU A 52 -11.02 1.78 7.28
CA LEU A 52 -11.08 1.90 8.73
C LEU A 52 -12.49 1.64 9.28
N ALA A 53 -13.52 2.20 8.66
CA ALA A 53 -14.91 2.00 9.08
C ALA A 53 -15.31 0.51 9.01
N TRP A 54 -14.97 -0.18 7.92
CA TRP A 54 -15.25 -1.62 7.78
C TRP A 54 -14.40 -2.45 8.72
N PHE A 55 -13.16 -2.06 8.97
CA PHE A 55 -12.30 -2.74 9.94
C PHE A 55 -12.88 -2.68 11.36
N PHE A 56 -13.22 -1.49 11.86
CA PHE A 56 -13.79 -1.35 13.20
C PHE A 56 -15.19 -1.95 13.32
N ARG A 57 -15.99 -1.87 12.27
CA ARG A 57 -17.29 -2.56 12.20
C ARG A 57 -17.14 -4.07 12.21
N GLY A 58 -16.16 -4.61 11.48
CA GLY A 58 -15.87 -6.04 11.46
C GLY A 58 -15.42 -6.56 12.81
N LEU A 59 -14.59 -5.81 13.53
CA LEU A 59 -14.23 -6.13 14.93
C LEU A 59 -15.45 -6.18 15.87
N LYS A 60 -16.45 -5.32 15.65
CA LYS A 60 -17.69 -5.38 16.46
C LYS A 60 -18.58 -6.58 16.11
N LYS A 61 -18.56 -7.04 14.85
CA LYS A 61 -19.37 -8.16 14.38
C LYS A 61 -18.77 -9.53 14.69
N LEU A 62 -17.45 -9.64 14.70
CA LEU A 62 -16.77 -10.90 14.95
C LEU A 62 -16.66 -11.18 16.46
N PRO A 63 -16.78 -12.44 16.90
CA PRO A 63 -16.49 -12.83 18.26
C PRO A 63 -15.00 -12.60 18.60
N ARG A 64 -14.70 -12.37 19.89
CA ARG A 64 -13.36 -11.95 20.34
C ARG A 64 -12.24 -12.94 20.03
N ASP A 65 -12.55 -14.23 20.02
CA ASP A 65 -11.63 -15.32 19.67
C ASP A 65 -11.18 -15.30 18.20
N GLN A 66 -11.96 -14.63 17.34
CA GLN A 66 -11.64 -14.44 15.93
C GLN A 66 -10.95 -13.11 15.61
N HIS A 67 -10.70 -12.29 16.63
CA HIS A 67 -10.00 -11.02 16.43
C HIS A 67 -8.52 -11.27 16.17
N PRO A 68 -7.90 -10.53 15.24
CA PRO A 68 -6.45 -10.54 15.11
C PRO A 68 -5.80 -10.00 16.40
N ALA A 69 -4.57 -10.43 16.67
CA ALA A 69 -3.79 -9.94 17.81
C ALA A 69 -3.66 -8.39 17.75
N LEU A 70 -3.45 -7.75 18.90
CA LEU A 70 -3.41 -6.29 19.00
C LEU A 70 -2.40 -5.66 18.04
N TRP A 71 -1.19 -6.21 17.97
CA TRP A 71 -0.15 -5.70 17.08
C TRP A 71 -0.54 -5.75 15.60
N ARG A 72 -1.32 -6.77 15.17
CA ARG A 72 -1.86 -6.85 13.80
C ARG A 72 -2.91 -5.77 13.53
N LYS A 73 -3.74 -5.46 14.52
CA LYS A 73 -4.71 -4.34 14.44
C LYS A 73 -3.98 -3.01 14.28
N ILE A 74 -2.96 -2.80 15.11
CA ILE A 74 -2.11 -1.60 15.04
C ILE A 74 -1.42 -1.52 13.68
N SER A 75 -0.83 -2.61 13.20
CA SER A 75 -0.18 -2.67 11.89
C SER A 75 -1.13 -2.28 10.76
N PHE A 76 -2.34 -2.85 10.72
CA PHE A 76 -3.33 -2.50 9.70
C PHE A 76 -3.71 -1.01 9.74
N VAL A 77 -4.04 -0.49 10.92
CA VAL A 77 -4.41 0.92 11.08
C VAL A 77 -3.25 1.85 10.71
N ALA A 78 -2.03 1.54 11.16
CA ALA A 78 -0.84 2.31 10.80
C ALA A 78 -0.58 2.31 9.29
N GLY A 79 -0.73 1.16 8.63
CA GLY A 79 -0.59 1.06 7.17
C GLY A 79 -1.65 1.88 6.42
N VAL A 80 -2.91 1.84 6.84
CA VAL A 80 -3.98 2.65 6.22
C VAL A 80 -3.76 4.14 6.47
N LEU A 81 -3.35 4.53 7.68
CA LEU A 81 -3.04 5.93 8.00
C LEU A 81 -1.79 6.44 7.27
N SER A 82 -0.80 5.59 7.01
CA SER A 82 0.36 5.98 6.22
C SER A 82 -0.01 6.33 4.77
N PHE A 83 -1.01 5.65 4.21
CA PHE A 83 -1.57 6.02 2.89
C PHE A 83 -2.27 7.39 2.94
N TRP A 84 -3.05 7.66 4.00
CA TRP A 84 -3.63 8.99 4.20
C TRP A 84 -2.54 10.08 4.22
N ILE A 85 -1.47 9.84 4.97
CA ILE A 85 -0.40 10.81 5.13
C ILE A 85 0.24 11.17 3.79
N VAL A 86 0.53 10.18 2.92
CA VAL A 86 1.22 10.45 1.65
C VAL A 86 0.30 10.89 0.52
N LEU A 87 -1.01 10.60 0.60
CA LEU A 87 -1.97 10.89 -0.47
C LEU A 87 -2.87 12.10 -0.18
N GLN A 88 -3.10 12.42 1.11
CA GLN A 88 -4.10 13.40 1.53
C GLN A 88 -3.52 14.53 2.40
N THR A 89 -2.19 14.69 2.47
CA THR A 89 -1.56 15.81 3.17
C THR A 89 -0.66 16.60 2.22
N HIS A 90 -0.03 17.66 2.73
CA HIS A 90 0.95 18.42 1.93
C HIS A 90 2.18 17.61 1.50
N ILE A 91 2.36 16.36 1.99
CA ILE A 91 3.39 15.46 1.46
C ILE A 91 3.15 15.17 -0.02
N ASP A 92 1.88 15.07 -0.47
CA ASP A 92 1.55 14.91 -1.88
C ASP A 92 1.99 16.12 -2.71
N TYR A 93 1.79 17.35 -2.20
CA TYR A 93 2.32 18.56 -2.81
C TYR A 93 3.85 18.50 -2.97
N PHE A 94 4.56 18.15 -1.89
CA PHE A 94 6.02 18.02 -1.97
C PHE A 94 6.44 16.90 -2.94
N ALA A 95 5.69 15.80 -3.01
CA ALA A 95 5.94 14.71 -3.96
C ALA A 95 5.76 15.14 -5.43
N GLN A 96 4.87 16.08 -5.70
CA GLN A 96 4.70 16.65 -7.05
C GLN A 96 5.82 17.60 -7.45
N HIS A 97 6.61 18.13 -6.48
CA HIS A 97 7.67 19.12 -6.69
C HIS A 97 9.08 18.60 -6.42
N MET A 98 9.22 17.42 -5.81
CA MET A 98 10.49 16.83 -5.42
C MET A 98 10.52 15.34 -5.74
N PHE A 99 11.49 14.91 -6.53
CA PHE A 99 11.60 13.50 -6.92
C PHE A 99 11.82 12.59 -5.70
N PHE A 100 12.71 12.92 -4.78
CA PHE A 100 12.95 12.08 -3.60
C PHE A 100 11.72 11.96 -2.69
N VAL A 101 10.91 13.02 -2.54
CA VAL A 101 9.65 12.94 -1.76
C VAL A 101 8.63 12.07 -2.48
N HIS A 102 8.55 12.17 -3.81
CA HIS A 102 7.75 11.27 -4.63
C HIS A 102 8.16 9.80 -4.44
N ARG A 103 9.47 9.52 -4.37
CA ARG A 103 9.96 8.16 -4.08
C ARG A 103 9.58 7.70 -2.67
N TRP A 104 9.61 8.59 -1.67
CA TRP A 104 9.10 8.29 -0.33
C TRP A 104 7.60 7.96 -0.33
N ALA A 105 6.78 8.75 -1.03
CA ALA A 105 5.36 8.47 -1.15
C ALA A 105 5.12 7.09 -1.78
N HIS A 106 5.82 6.78 -2.88
CA HIS A 106 5.72 5.47 -3.52
C HIS A 106 6.29 4.33 -2.67
N PHE A 107 7.35 4.56 -1.91
CA PHE A 107 7.84 3.59 -0.92
C PHE A 107 6.75 3.26 0.11
N VAL A 108 6.03 4.26 0.60
CA VAL A 108 4.90 4.02 1.52
C VAL A 108 3.79 3.24 0.83
N LEU A 109 3.37 3.64 -0.36
CA LEU A 109 2.27 2.99 -1.09
C LEU A 109 2.60 1.56 -1.51
N HIS A 110 3.81 1.30 -1.96
CA HIS A 110 4.21 0.03 -2.56
C HIS A 110 4.89 -0.93 -1.58
N HIS A 111 5.62 -0.39 -0.61
CA HIS A 111 6.37 -1.17 0.40
C HIS A 111 5.80 -0.99 1.80
N ALA A 112 6.19 0.04 2.53
CA ALA A 112 5.99 0.13 3.98
C ALA A 112 4.52 0.07 4.40
N GLY A 113 3.65 0.92 3.85
CA GLY A 113 2.23 0.95 4.19
C GLY A 113 1.50 -0.29 3.71
N ALA A 114 1.78 -0.73 2.46
CA ALA A 114 1.23 -1.96 1.90
C ALA A 114 1.66 -3.20 2.71
N PHE A 115 2.93 -3.27 3.12
CA PHE A 115 3.46 -4.29 4.02
C PHE A 115 2.71 -4.31 5.36
N LEU A 116 2.52 -3.16 5.99
CA LEU A 116 1.81 -3.04 7.27
C LEU A 116 0.34 -3.46 7.14
N ILE A 117 -0.35 -3.07 6.06
CA ILE A 117 -1.73 -3.51 5.79
C ILE A 117 -1.79 -5.03 5.65
N ALA A 118 -0.89 -5.62 4.87
CA ALA A 118 -0.82 -7.06 4.65
C ALA A 118 -0.46 -7.83 5.93
N LEU A 119 0.52 -7.34 6.70
CA LEU A 119 0.94 -7.90 7.98
C LEU A 119 -0.20 -7.91 9.02
N GLY A 120 -1.11 -6.95 8.93
CA GLY A 120 -2.32 -6.89 9.74
C GLY A 120 -3.27 -8.07 9.52
N MET A 121 -3.19 -8.77 8.38
CA MET A 121 -4.04 -9.93 8.00
C MET A 121 -5.53 -9.67 8.24
N SER A 122 -5.98 -8.47 7.95
CA SER A 122 -7.32 -7.96 8.32
C SER A 122 -8.44 -8.34 7.34
N GLY A 123 -8.17 -9.19 6.33
CA GLY A 123 -9.13 -9.53 5.29
C GLY A 123 -10.45 -10.10 5.82
N LYS A 124 -10.41 -11.01 6.82
CA LYS A 124 -11.61 -11.57 7.46
C LYS A 124 -12.42 -10.49 8.18
N VAL A 125 -11.73 -9.58 8.87
CA VAL A 125 -12.36 -8.48 9.61
C VAL A 125 -13.02 -7.49 8.66
N LEU A 126 -12.31 -7.08 7.60
CA LEU A 126 -12.83 -6.20 6.54
C LEU A 126 -14.06 -6.81 5.87
N TRP A 127 -14.00 -8.09 5.54
CA TRP A 127 -15.12 -8.81 4.94
C TRP A 127 -16.36 -8.84 5.84
N ALA A 128 -16.18 -9.08 7.14
CA ALA A 128 -17.27 -9.04 8.11
C ALA A 128 -17.87 -7.64 8.29
N GLY A 129 -17.04 -6.60 8.19
CA GLY A 129 -17.46 -5.20 8.31
C GLY A 129 -18.08 -4.59 7.05
N MET A 130 -17.72 -5.11 5.89
CA MET A 130 -18.20 -4.62 4.59
C MET A 130 -19.73 -4.78 4.44
N PRO A 131 -20.41 -3.84 3.75
CA PRO A 131 -21.82 -3.98 3.40
C PRO A 131 -22.08 -5.20 2.52
N ASP A 132 -23.21 -5.89 2.77
CA ASP A 132 -23.51 -7.15 2.08
C ASP A 132 -23.73 -6.98 0.57
N PHE A 133 -24.21 -5.83 0.12
CA PHE A 133 -24.40 -5.57 -1.32
C PHE A 133 -23.11 -5.48 -2.13
N LEU A 134 -21.96 -5.22 -1.48
CA LEU A 134 -20.64 -5.20 -2.15
C LEU A 134 -20.00 -6.59 -2.28
N LYS A 135 -20.46 -7.56 -1.50
CA LYS A 135 -19.86 -8.91 -1.48
C LYS A 135 -20.09 -9.70 -2.79
N PRO A 136 -21.32 -9.75 -3.37
CA PRO A 136 -21.55 -10.49 -4.60
C PRO A 136 -20.70 -10.02 -5.79
N PRO A 137 -20.58 -8.72 -6.11
CA PRO A 137 -19.70 -8.27 -7.20
C PRO A 137 -18.23 -8.63 -6.96
N LEU A 138 -17.73 -8.56 -5.71
CA LEU A 138 -16.36 -8.94 -5.37
C LEU A 138 -16.10 -10.45 -5.49
N GLN A 139 -17.14 -11.28 -5.36
CA GLN A 139 -17.07 -12.74 -5.53
C GLN A 139 -17.40 -13.19 -6.97
N SER A 140 -17.66 -12.25 -7.88
CA SER A 140 -17.96 -12.59 -9.28
C SER A 140 -16.78 -13.31 -9.95
N ARG A 141 -17.09 -14.16 -10.93
CA ARG A 141 -16.07 -14.92 -11.68
C ARG A 141 -14.98 -14.05 -12.29
N PRO A 142 -15.28 -12.91 -12.96
CA PRO A 142 -14.23 -12.08 -13.54
C PRO A 142 -13.30 -11.49 -12.47
N VAL A 143 -13.85 -10.98 -11.35
CA VAL A 143 -13.04 -10.40 -10.27
C VAL A 143 -12.14 -11.47 -9.64
N THR A 144 -12.68 -12.63 -9.32
CA THR A 144 -11.90 -13.74 -8.73
C THR A 144 -10.85 -14.28 -9.69
N ALA A 145 -11.13 -14.37 -11.00
CA ALA A 145 -10.17 -14.78 -12.02
C ALA A 145 -9.02 -13.75 -12.13
N THR A 146 -9.35 -12.47 -12.19
CA THR A 146 -8.35 -11.39 -12.20
C THR A 146 -7.48 -11.43 -10.95
N MET A 147 -8.07 -11.55 -9.75
CA MET A 147 -7.32 -11.66 -8.50
C MET A 147 -6.41 -12.89 -8.49
N ASN A 148 -6.89 -14.03 -8.98
CA ASN A 148 -6.09 -15.25 -9.08
C ASN A 148 -4.92 -15.10 -10.05
N PHE A 149 -5.11 -14.43 -11.17
CA PHE A 149 -4.05 -14.13 -12.14
C PHE A 149 -3.00 -13.18 -11.54
N LEU A 150 -3.42 -12.06 -10.98
CA LEU A 150 -2.51 -11.06 -10.39
C LEU A 150 -1.71 -11.61 -9.19
N GLN A 151 -2.30 -12.54 -8.44
CA GLN A 151 -1.63 -13.23 -7.32
C GLN A 151 -1.00 -14.57 -7.74
N HIS A 152 -0.81 -14.82 -9.03
CA HIS A 152 -0.07 -15.99 -9.48
C HIS A 152 1.41 -15.87 -9.08
N PRO A 153 2.09 -16.95 -8.66
CA PRO A 153 3.48 -16.90 -8.16
C PRO A 153 4.51 -16.30 -9.12
N ALA A 154 4.28 -16.46 -10.42
CA ALA A 154 5.15 -15.88 -11.43
C ALA A 154 4.73 -14.44 -11.81
N VAL A 155 3.43 -14.12 -11.76
CA VAL A 155 2.91 -12.82 -12.18
C VAL A 155 3.13 -11.75 -11.12
N ALA A 156 2.87 -12.08 -9.85
CA ALA A 156 2.94 -11.11 -8.75
C ALA A 156 4.31 -10.43 -8.61
N PRO A 157 5.46 -11.14 -8.57
CA PRO A 157 6.78 -10.48 -8.47
C PRO A 157 7.14 -9.70 -9.75
N ILE A 158 6.76 -10.20 -10.93
CA ILE A 158 6.99 -9.48 -12.19
C ILE A 158 6.22 -8.16 -12.19
N LEU A 159 4.94 -8.18 -11.83
CA LEU A 159 4.13 -6.95 -11.77
C LEU A 159 4.65 -5.98 -10.71
N PHE A 160 5.11 -6.49 -9.57
CA PHE A 160 5.65 -5.66 -8.50
C PHE A 160 6.86 -4.84 -8.97
N VAL A 161 7.77 -5.47 -9.68
CA VAL A 161 8.94 -4.81 -10.26
C VAL A 161 8.59 -4.00 -11.50
N ALA A 162 7.80 -4.57 -12.41
CA ALA A 162 7.49 -3.95 -13.69
C ALA A 162 6.74 -2.61 -13.53
N LEU A 163 5.82 -2.49 -12.55
CA LEU A 163 5.14 -1.22 -12.29
C LEU A 163 6.11 -0.14 -11.80
N LEU A 164 7.09 -0.50 -10.96
CA LEU A 164 8.10 0.45 -10.53
C LEU A 164 8.91 1.00 -11.71
N TYR A 165 9.40 0.10 -12.58
CA TYR A 165 10.15 0.50 -13.78
C TYR A 165 9.28 1.27 -14.76
N PHE A 166 8.04 0.81 -15.01
CA PHE A 166 7.11 1.45 -15.93
C PHE A 166 6.85 2.91 -15.58
N TRP A 167 6.51 3.20 -14.32
CA TRP A 167 6.24 4.56 -13.87
C TRP A 167 7.51 5.43 -13.77
N LEU A 168 8.70 4.84 -13.85
CA LEU A 168 9.99 5.53 -13.85
C LEU A 168 10.59 5.69 -15.26
N ILE A 169 9.91 5.27 -16.34
CA ILE A 169 10.32 5.63 -17.71
C ILE A 169 10.25 7.16 -17.82
N PRO A 170 11.38 7.87 -18.13
CA PRO A 170 11.44 9.34 -18.02
C PRO A 170 10.35 10.09 -18.80
N GLN A 171 10.08 9.67 -20.04
CA GLN A 171 9.06 10.28 -20.89
C GLN A 171 7.65 10.08 -20.33
N LEU A 172 7.35 8.86 -19.86
CA LEU A 172 6.08 8.53 -19.24
C LEU A 172 5.91 9.27 -17.91
N HIS A 173 6.95 9.29 -17.08
CA HIS A 173 6.94 9.98 -15.80
C HIS A 173 6.61 11.46 -15.96
N THR A 174 7.23 12.14 -16.93
CA THR A 174 6.94 13.53 -17.25
C THR A 174 5.45 13.75 -17.59
N VAL A 175 4.87 12.90 -18.46
CA VAL A 175 3.46 13.00 -18.83
C VAL A 175 2.54 12.76 -17.63
N VAL A 176 2.89 11.78 -16.79
CA VAL A 176 2.13 11.43 -15.59
C VAL A 176 2.13 12.57 -14.58
N MET A 177 3.29 13.17 -14.31
CA MET A 177 3.43 14.28 -13.35
C MET A 177 2.67 15.54 -13.78
N LEU A 178 2.46 15.73 -15.08
CA LEU A 178 1.69 16.86 -15.63
C LEU A 178 0.20 16.55 -15.83
N SER A 179 -0.25 15.33 -15.48
CA SER A 179 -1.62 14.87 -15.68
C SER A 179 -2.22 14.31 -14.38
N ARG A 180 -3.08 15.08 -13.73
CA ARG A 180 -3.75 14.67 -12.48
C ARG A 180 -4.43 13.27 -12.56
N PRO A 181 -5.17 12.90 -13.62
CA PRO A 181 -5.74 11.57 -13.71
C PRO A 181 -4.69 10.46 -13.80
N LEU A 182 -3.61 10.66 -14.56
CA LEU A 182 -2.54 9.66 -14.68
C LEU A 182 -1.73 9.53 -13.39
N TYR A 183 -1.49 10.65 -12.69
CA TYR A 183 -0.85 10.65 -11.39
C TYR A 183 -1.66 9.82 -10.36
N SER A 184 -2.97 10.01 -10.32
CA SER A 184 -3.85 9.20 -9.46
C SER A 184 -3.81 7.72 -9.85
N ILE A 185 -3.85 7.37 -11.14
CA ILE A 185 -3.73 5.99 -11.63
C ILE A 185 -2.40 5.37 -11.21
N MET A 186 -1.31 6.12 -11.31
CA MET A 186 0.01 5.69 -10.85
C MET A 186 -0.02 5.33 -9.37
N ASN A 187 -0.49 6.22 -8.50
CA ASN A 187 -0.59 6.00 -7.07
C ASN A 187 -1.46 4.79 -6.72
N TRP A 188 -2.64 4.65 -7.35
CA TRP A 188 -3.54 3.53 -7.14
C TRP A 188 -2.94 2.20 -7.58
N THR A 189 -2.31 2.14 -8.73
CA THR A 189 -1.69 0.90 -9.21
C THR A 189 -0.54 0.47 -8.32
N MET A 190 0.28 1.40 -7.84
CA MET A 190 1.35 1.11 -6.88
C MET A 190 0.79 0.60 -5.54
N ALA A 191 -0.22 1.27 -4.97
CA ALA A 191 -0.84 0.88 -3.70
C ALA A 191 -1.50 -0.50 -3.78
N ILE A 192 -2.34 -0.74 -4.78
CA ILE A 192 -3.05 -2.02 -4.94
C ILE A 192 -2.07 -3.16 -5.18
N ASN A 193 -1.10 -2.96 -6.08
CA ASN A 193 -0.10 -3.98 -6.38
C ASN A 193 0.76 -4.30 -5.15
N GLY A 194 1.20 -3.28 -4.39
CA GLY A 194 1.93 -3.46 -3.15
C GLY A 194 1.15 -4.29 -2.14
N ILE A 195 -0.12 -3.94 -1.85
CA ILE A 195 -0.97 -4.71 -0.92
C ILE A 195 -1.14 -6.16 -1.39
N MET A 196 -1.38 -6.38 -2.68
CA MET A 196 -1.59 -7.72 -3.23
C MET A 196 -0.34 -8.58 -3.13
N PHE A 197 0.83 -8.02 -3.45
CA PHE A 197 2.11 -8.72 -3.34
C PHE A 197 2.43 -9.07 -1.88
N TRP A 198 2.40 -8.11 -0.98
CA TRP A 198 2.70 -8.35 0.43
C TRP A 198 1.68 -9.27 1.10
N ALA A 199 0.39 -9.21 0.75
CA ALA A 199 -0.61 -10.14 1.24
C ALA A 199 -0.34 -11.60 0.81
N LEU A 200 0.23 -11.79 -0.39
CA LEU A 200 0.63 -13.11 -0.87
C LEU A 200 1.88 -13.64 -0.15
N VAL A 201 2.87 -12.79 0.07
CA VAL A 201 4.16 -13.15 0.70
C VAL A 201 4.02 -13.34 2.20
N LEU A 202 3.25 -12.47 2.89
CA LEU A 202 3.11 -12.47 4.34
C LEU A 202 1.98 -13.37 4.87
N ASP A 203 1.37 -14.20 4.03
CA ASP A 203 0.36 -15.18 4.49
C ASP A 203 0.99 -16.13 5.51
N SER A 204 0.55 -16.07 6.78
CA SER A 204 1.14 -16.86 7.87
C SER A 204 0.76 -18.34 7.87
N ARG A 205 -0.14 -18.77 6.98
CA ARG A 205 -0.60 -20.15 6.92
C ARG A 205 0.39 -21.03 6.16
N ALA A 206 0.45 -22.31 6.54
CA ALA A 206 1.15 -23.32 5.73
C ALA A 206 0.35 -23.62 4.44
N LYS A 207 1.03 -24.17 3.43
CA LYS A 207 0.37 -24.64 2.21
C LYS A 207 0.02 -26.13 2.34
N PRO A 208 -1.25 -26.53 2.10
CA PRO A 208 -2.46 -25.74 2.01
C PRO A 208 -2.91 -25.20 3.37
N PRO A 209 -3.75 -24.20 3.53
CA PRO A 209 -4.55 -23.51 2.52
C PRO A 209 -3.89 -22.29 1.87
N ALA A 210 -2.68 -21.89 2.28
CA ALA A 210 -1.97 -20.81 1.64
C ALA A 210 -1.62 -21.15 0.17
N ARG A 211 -1.50 -20.12 -0.67
CA ARG A 211 -1.18 -20.31 -2.09
C ARG A 211 0.28 -20.74 -2.30
N LEU A 212 1.20 -20.24 -1.45
CA LEU A 212 2.64 -20.42 -1.59
C LEU A 212 3.24 -21.17 -0.40
N SER A 213 4.26 -22.01 -0.67
CA SER A 213 5.14 -22.51 0.37
C SER A 213 6.02 -21.38 0.94
N HIS A 214 6.56 -21.54 2.14
CA HIS A 214 7.45 -20.54 2.76
C HIS A 214 8.71 -20.30 1.92
N LEU A 215 9.29 -21.35 1.34
CA LEU A 215 10.43 -21.23 0.42
C LEU A 215 10.09 -20.35 -0.80
N MET A 216 8.93 -20.56 -1.43
CA MET A 216 8.52 -19.75 -2.58
C MET A 216 8.34 -18.27 -2.20
N ARG A 217 7.80 -17.98 -1.02
CA ARG A 217 7.68 -16.60 -0.51
C ARG A 217 9.05 -15.95 -0.31
N ALA A 218 10.00 -16.69 0.28
CA ALA A 218 11.37 -16.23 0.44
C ALA A 218 12.05 -15.96 -0.91
N LEU A 219 11.88 -16.86 -1.89
CA LEU A 219 12.40 -16.67 -3.24
C LEU A 219 11.80 -15.45 -3.94
N MET A 220 10.49 -15.21 -3.79
CA MET A 220 9.84 -14.02 -4.36
C MET A 220 10.42 -12.72 -3.79
N ILE A 221 10.71 -12.67 -2.49
CA ILE A 221 11.37 -11.50 -1.87
C ILE A 221 12.75 -11.26 -2.50
N LEU A 222 13.55 -12.29 -2.68
CA LEU A 222 14.88 -12.17 -3.29
C LEU A 222 14.79 -11.74 -4.78
N VAL A 223 13.84 -12.28 -5.52
CA VAL A 223 13.65 -11.97 -6.95
C VAL A 223 13.28 -10.50 -7.18
N ILE A 224 12.46 -9.91 -6.33
CA ILE A 224 12.08 -8.50 -6.49
C ILE A 224 13.20 -7.54 -6.07
N GLU A 225 14.08 -7.96 -5.17
CA GLU A 225 15.09 -7.08 -4.58
C GLU A 225 16.16 -6.67 -5.59
N LEU A 226 16.72 -7.63 -6.34
CA LEU A 226 17.80 -7.35 -7.29
C LEU A 226 17.45 -6.27 -8.33
N PRO A 227 16.32 -6.33 -9.05
CA PRO A 227 15.96 -5.26 -9.98
C PRO A 227 15.79 -3.90 -9.32
N GLN A 228 15.23 -3.85 -8.10
CA GLN A 228 15.06 -2.58 -7.37
C GLN A 228 16.41 -1.98 -6.97
N MET A 229 17.35 -2.82 -6.51
CA MET A 229 18.73 -2.37 -6.22
C MET A 229 19.41 -1.81 -7.47
N VAL A 230 19.28 -2.50 -8.62
CA VAL A 230 19.84 -2.03 -9.90
C VAL A 230 19.25 -0.68 -10.28
N LEU A 231 17.92 -0.53 -10.21
CA LEU A 231 17.27 0.73 -10.54
C LEU A 231 17.68 1.86 -9.57
N GLY A 232 17.69 1.59 -8.26
CA GLY A 232 18.14 2.54 -7.26
C GLY A 232 19.59 2.97 -7.45
N ALA A 233 20.49 2.01 -7.78
CA ALA A 233 21.88 2.29 -8.08
C ALA A 233 22.05 3.16 -9.35
N ILE A 234 21.32 2.85 -10.43
CA ILE A 234 21.34 3.67 -11.66
C ILE A 234 20.95 5.12 -11.33
N LEU A 235 19.86 5.34 -10.58
CA LEU A 235 19.39 6.67 -10.24
C LEU A 235 20.28 7.39 -9.24
N SER A 236 20.96 6.66 -8.35
CA SER A 236 21.84 7.24 -7.32
C SER A 236 23.23 7.58 -7.85
N LEU A 237 23.66 7.00 -8.96
CA LEU A 237 25.02 7.12 -9.47
C LEU A 237 25.11 7.85 -10.84
N THR A 238 23.96 8.22 -11.42
CA THR A 238 23.94 8.93 -12.73
C THR A 238 24.40 10.38 -12.59
N GLU A 239 25.02 10.90 -13.64
CA GLU A 239 25.36 12.31 -13.76
C GLU A 239 24.32 13.08 -14.61
N THR A 240 23.27 12.40 -15.08
CA THR A 240 22.24 12.98 -15.95
C THR A 240 20.92 13.08 -15.19
N ASP A 241 20.29 14.25 -15.22
CA ASP A 241 18.91 14.40 -14.71
C ASP A 241 17.93 13.73 -15.68
N PHE A 242 17.27 12.68 -15.21
CA PHE A 242 16.25 11.97 -15.99
C PHE A 242 14.84 12.59 -15.86
N TYR A 243 14.62 13.46 -14.88
CA TYR A 243 13.29 13.98 -14.57
C TYR A 243 13.22 15.51 -14.49
N PRO A 244 13.47 16.21 -15.65
CA PRO A 244 13.42 17.67 -15.70
C PRO A 244 12.03 18.25 -15.42
N VAL A 245 11.00 17.42 -15.33
CA VAL A 245 9.64 17.84 -14.96
C VAL A 245 9.60 18.54 -13.60
N TYR A 246 10.46 18.16 -12.65
CA TYR A 246 10.54 18.80 -11.34
C TYR A 246 11.16 20.22 -11.39
N ASP A 247 11.93 20.55 -12.44
CA ASP A 247 12.35 21.94 -12.71
C ASP A 247 11.18 22.77 -13.25
N ILE A 248 10.31 22.16 -14.07
CA ILE A 248 9.12 22.83 -14.62
C ILE A 248 8.12 23.13 -13.49
N CYS A 249 7.87 22.16 -12.60
CA CYS A 249 6.99 22.35 -11.44
C CYS A 249 7.60 23.33 -10.39
N GLY A 250 8.91 23.47 -10.36
CA GLY A 250 9.67 24.24 -9.38
C GLY A 250 9.92 23.46 -8.08
N ARG A 251 11.20 23.21 -7.77
CA ARG A 251 11.58 22.53 -6.52
C ARG A 251 11.31 23.41 -5.31
N VAL A 252 10.58 22.86 -4.34
CA VAL A 252 10.23 23.60 -3.10
C VAL A 252 11.33 23.53 -2.03
N ILE A 253 12.25 22.58 -2.14
CA ILE A 253 13.43 22.47 -1.28
C ILE A 253 14.66 22.87 -2.10
N PRO A 254 15.50 23.80 -1.65
CA PRO A 254 16.68 24.23 -2.38
C PRO A 254 17.71 23.11 -2.51
N MET A 255 17.75 22.45 -3.65
CA MET A 255 18.74 21.43 -4.00
C MET A 255 18.89 21.32 -5.51
N THR A 256 20.01 20.73 -5.95
CA THR A 256 20.23 20.47 -7.37
C THR A 256 19.35 19.33 -7.87
N ALA A 257 19.04 19.33 -9.17
CA ALA A 257 18.30 18.23 -9.82
C ALA A 257 18.96 16.86 -9.57
N LEU A 258 20.28 16.79 -9.65
CA LEU A 258 21.04 15.56 -9.40
C LEU A 258 20.93 15.09 -7.95
N ASN A 259 21.02 15.99 -6.97
CA ASN A 259 20.86 15.58 -5.57
C ASN A 259 19.47 15.05 -5.27
N ASP A 260 18.42 15.68 -5.83
CA ASP A 260 17.04 15.21 -5.74
C ASP A 260 16.89 13.81 -6.35
N LEU A 261 17.49 13.59 -7.52
CA LEU A 261 17.52 12.30 -8.21
C LEU A 261 18.28 11.24 -7.41
N HIS A 262 19.48 11.57 -6.90
CA HIS A 262 20.30 10.65 -6.12
C HIS A 262 19.60 10.21 -4.83
N TYR A 263 19.02 11.14 -4.09
CA TYR A 263 18.22 10.80 -2.90
C TYR A 263 17.01 9.91 -3.26
N GLY A 264 16.33 10.20 -4.37
CA GLY A 264 15.24 9.38 -4.86
C GLY A 264 15.68 7.94 -5.19
N GLY A 265 16.85 7.78 -5.81
CA GLY A 265 17.47 6.48 -6.07
C GLY A 265 17.80 5.72 -4.78
N LEU A 266 18.40 6.39 -3.79
CA LEU A 266 18.68 5.82 -2.47
C LEU A 266 17.39 5.35 -1.76
N ILE A 267 16.28 6.07 -1.91
CA ILE A 267 14.99 5.69 -1.32
C ILE A 267 14.42 4.42 -1.97
N ILE A 268 14.60 4.23 -3.27
CA ILE A 268 14.21 2.98 -3.94
C ILE A 268 15.02 1.81 -3.39
N TRP A 269 16.31 2.01 -3.22
CA TRP A 269 17.25 0.96 -2.81
C TRP A 269 17.14 0.66 -1.30
N LEU A 270 17.54 1.60 -0.43
CA LEU A 270 17.78 1.29 0.97
C LEU A 270 16.49 0.94 1.77
N PRO A 271 15.42 1.76 1.79
CA PRO A 271 14.20 1.41 2.50
C PRO A 271 13.48 0.19 1.90
N GLY A 272 13.54 0.00 0.57
CA GLY A 272 13.02 -1.20 -0.09
C GLY A 272 13.69 -2.47 0.43
N THR A 273 15.03 -2.50 0.45
CA THR A 273 15.85 -3.60 1.00
C THR A 273 15.52 -3.88 2.46
N LEU A 274 15.39 -2.85 3.29
CA LEU A 274 15.02 -3.02 4.70
C LEU A 274 13.64 -3.65 4.87
N THR A 275 12.67 -3.27 4.04
CA THR A 275 11.32 -3.85 4.06
C THR A 275 11.35 -5.32 3.61
N SER A 276 12.10 -5.64 2.57
CA SER A 276 12.31 -7.00 2.08
C SER A 276 12.99 -7.88 3.14
N PHE A 277 13.97 -7.34 3.84
CA PHE A 277 14.62 -8.03 4.95
C PHE A 277 13.65 -8.31 6.12
N ALA A 278 12.84 -7.33 6.50
CA ALA A 278 11.80 -7.51 7.51
C ALA A 278 10.77 -8.57 7.08
N ALA A 279 10.36 -8.58 5.80
CA ALA A 279 9.49 -9.60 5.23
C ALA A 279 10.11 -10.99 5.31
N MET A 280 11.40 -11.12 5.00
CA MET A 280 12.14 -12.38 5.09
C MET A 280 12.11 -12.93 6.52
N ILE A 281 12.37 -12.08 7.52
CA ILE A 281 12.29 -12.47 8.94
C ILE A 281 10.88 -13.00 9.26
N VAL A 282 9.83 -12.30 8.84
CA VAL A 282 8.44 -12.71 9.08
C VAL A 282 8.14 -14.07 8.45
N VAL A 283 8.61 -14.31 7.22
CA VAL A 283 8.44 -15.59 6.51
C VAL A 283 9.16 -16.73 7.24
N LEU A 284 10.41 -16.52 7.65
CA LEU A 284 11.21 -17.54 8.37
C LEU A 284 10.63 -17.86 9.75
N VAL A 285 10.24 -16.85 10.52
CA VAL A 285 9.58 -17.04 11.83
C VAL A 285 8.26 -17.80 11.65
N THR A 286 7.46 -17.43 10.65
CA THR A 286 6.19 -18.10 10.37
C THR A 286 6.39 -19.56 9.95
N MET A 287 7.42 -19.84 9.15
CA MET A 287 7.80 -21.20 8.76
C MET A 287 8.11 -22.05 9.99
N ARG A 288 8.98 -21.57 10.86
CA ARG A 288 9.36 -22.28 12.10
C ARG A 288 8.16 -22.56 13.00
N LEU A 289 7.31 -21.56 13.22
CA LEU A 289 6.10 -21.74 14.04
C LEU A 289 5.13 -22.79 13.46
N ASN A 290 5.02 -22.87 12.15
CA ASN A 290 4.18 -23.88 11.49
C ASN A 290 4.80 -25.28 11.59
N GLU A 291 6.12 -25.41 11.51
CA GLU A 291 6.85 -26.67 11.71
C GLU A 291 6.70 -27.19 13.14
N GLU A 292 6.96 -26.34 14.14
CA GLU A 292 6.78 -26.68 15.56
C GLU A 292 5.35 -27.12 15.88
N LYS A 293 4.34 -26.46 15.27
CA LYS A 293 2.95 -26.85 15.42
C LYS A 293 2.68 -28.25 14.84
N ALA A 294 3.18 -28.51 13.65
CA ALA A 294 3.01 -29.80 12.98
C ALA A 294 3.70 -30.96 13.75
N GLU A 295 4.88 -30.67 14.36
CA GLU A 295 5.59 -31.65 15.21
C GLU A 295 4.81 -31.97 16.49
N ARG A 296 4.24 -30.95 17.16
CA ARG A 296 3.39 -31.15 18.36
C ARG A 296 2.13 -31.98 18.04
N GLU A 297 1.48 -31.70 16.90
CA GLU A 297 0.30 -32.45 16.44
C GLU A 297 0.65 -33.93 16.16
N ARG A 298 1.83 -34.23 15.61
CA ARG A 298 2.32 -35.59 15.40
C ARG A 298 2.66 -36.30 16.70
N ALA A 299 3.29 -35.61 17.66
CA ALA A 299 3.67 -36.17 18.94
C ALA A 299 2.49 -36.37 19.89
N GLY A 300 1.42 -35.57 19.78
CA GLY A 300 0.21 -35.69 20.62
C GLY A 300 -0.86 -36.61 20.05
N GLY A 301 -0.69 -37.13 18.83
CA GLY A 301 -1.58 -38.09 18.16
C GLY A 301 -1.18 -39.58 18.30
N THR A 302 -0.09 -39.83 19.08
CA THR A 302 0.34 -41.17 19.50
C THR A 302 -0.03 -41.42 20.95
#